data_d610feaff27646e9ea653f74b860ce6b
#
_entry.id   d610feaff27646e9ea653f74b860ce6b
#
_cell.length_a   1.000
_cell.length_b   1.000
_cell.length_c   1.000
_cell.angle_alpha   90.00
_cell.angle_beta   90.00
_cell.angle_gamma   90.00
#
_symmetry.space_group_name_H-M   'P 1'
#
loop_
_entity.id
_entity.type
_entity.pdbx_description
1 polymer ?
#
loop_
_entity_poly.entity_id
_entity_poly.type
_entity_poly.pdbx_seq_one_letter_code
_entity_poly.pdbx_strand_id
1 'polypeptide(L)'
;GGFHQMLAADQRPPVLRVVQEPRLKICLLGYRSNPYSGGQGIYIKFLSKALVDAGHSVDVISGEPYPELDEGVHLIKLPGLNLFEADNHVTALRPGHLLSYTDFFEWFSMLTGGFPEPYTFGRRLVQYFKRHRPGYDIVHDNQSLCYGTLQLQKMGVPVITTIHHPITSDRRIALQSAETWKLRLLIKRWYTFLNMQKKVVQQLDNLVTVSRASRQDIATDFAIAESKLNIVHNGIDTRVFRPIPAIERDEFNVMATASADAPLKGLDYLIRAISILAGEIPELKLTVL
;
A
#
# COMPACT_ATOMS: atom_id res chain seq x y z
N GLY A 1 34.62 -65.82 -14.73
CA GLY A 1 33.21 -65.68 -15.13
C GLY A 1 32.40 -64.90 -14.09
N GLY A 2 31.83 -63.81 -14.49
CA GLY A 2 30.68 -63.27 -13.73
C GLY A 2 30.95 -62.14 -12.80
N PHE A 3 31.22 -60.90 -13.32
CA PHE A 3 31.00 -59.64 -12.60
C PHE A 3 30.99 -58.48 -13.62
N HIS A 4 30.06 -58.51 -14.54
CA HIS A 4 29.80 -57.33 -15.41
C HIS A 4 28.35 -57.31 -15.90
N GLN A 5 27.41 -57.28 -14.96
CA GLN A 5 26.00 -56.94 -15.25
C GLN A 5 25.34 -56.42 -14.00
N MET A 6 25.75 -55.23 -13.62
CA MET A 6 24.92 -54.41 -12.72
C MET A 6 25.20 -52.93 -12.99
N LEU A 7 24.10 -52.17 -13.13
CA LEU A 7 24.04 -50.74 -13.21
C LEU A 7 24.08 -50.11 -14.61
N ALA A 8 23.09 -50.44 -15.43
CA ALA A 8 22.48 -49.40 -16.26
C ALA A 8 21.35 -48.76 -15.46
N ALA A 9 21.70 -47.84 -14.57
CA ALA A 9 20.71 -46.99 -13.93
C ALA A 9 20.05 -46.13 -15.02
N ASP A 10 18.75 -46.25 -15.11
CA ASP A 10 17.89 -45.44 -16.00
C ASP A 10 18.13 -43.95 -15.75
N GLN A 11 19.02 -43.31 -16.52
CA GLN A 11 19.32 -41.88 -16.47
C GLN A 11 18.30 -41.09 -17.26
N ARG A 12 17.00 -41.34 -17.06
CA ARG A 12 16.00 -40.42 -17.52
C ARG A 12 16.04 -39.21 -16.59
N PRO A 13 16.19 -37.98 -17.11
CA PRO A 13 16.09 -36.80 -16.27
C PRO A 13 14.71 -36.81 -15.61
N PRO A 14 14.61 -36.37 -14.34
CA PRO A 14 13.34 -36.28 -13.66
C PRO A 14 12.40 -35.46 -14.52
N VAL A 15 11.27 -36.04 -14.91
CA VAL A 15 10.19 -35.30 -15.57
C VAL A 15 9.72 -34.27 -14.53
N LEU A 16 10.18 -33.04 -14.68
CA LEU A 16 9.64 -31.92 -13.94
C LEU A 16 8.15 -31.86 -14.29
N ARG A 17 7.31 -32.43 -13.43
CA ARG A 17 5.89 -32.14 -13.48
C ARG A 17 5.78 -30.67 -13.17
N VAL A 18 5.51 -29.86 -14.18
CA VAL A 18 5.00 -28.52 -14.00
C VAL A 18 3.66 -28.71 -13.29
N VAL A 19 3.67 -28.58 -11.96
CA VAL A 19 2.45 -28.49 -11.19
C VAL A 19 1.84 -27.16 -11.63
N GLN A 20 0.85 -27.26 -12.49
CA GLN A 20 0.09 -26.08 -12.89
C GLN A 20 -0.62 -25.59 -11.63
N GLU A 21 -0.15 -24.50 -11.08
CA GLU A 21 -0.78 -23.91 -9.90
C GLU A 21 -2.25 -23.58 -10.23
N PRO A 22 -3.17 -23.84 -9.29
CA PRO A 22 -4.58 -23.59 -9.55
C PRO A 22 -4.81 -22.10 -9.83
N ARG A 23 -5.62 -21.81 -10.84
CA ARG A 23 -6.06 -20.45 -11.12
C ARG A 23 -6.93 -19.95 -9.97
N LEU A 24 -6.48 -18.90 -9.29
CA LEU A 24 -7.21 -18.27 -8.21
C LEU A 24 -8.02 -17.08 -8.70
N LYS A 25 -9.13 -16.84 -8.02
CA LYS A 25 -9.93 -15.63 -8.13
C LYS A 25 -9.56 -14.69 -6.99
N ILE A 26 -8.78 -13.65 -7.30
CA ILE A 26 -8.15 -12.75 -6.33
C ILE A 26 -8.82 -11.38 -6.38
N CYS A 27 -9.10 -10.83 -5.21
CA CYS A 27 -9.55 -9.45 -5.06
C CYS A 27 -8.50 -8.62 -4.32
N LEU A 28 -8.00 -7.55 -4.94
CA LEU A 28 -7.15 -6.56 -4.29
C LEU A 28 -7.99 -5.40 -3.78
N LEU A 29 -7.71 -4.92 -2.58
CA LEU A 29 -8.42 -3.81 -1.96
C LEU A 29 -7.53 -2.57 -1.84
N GLY A 30 -8.07 -1.41 -2.19
CA GLY A 30 -7.43 -0.13 -1.94
C GLY A 30 -8.46 0.92 -1.52
N TYR A 31 -8.32 1.50 -0.33
CA TYR A 31 -9.23 2.57 0.09
C TYR A 31 -8.96 3.89 -0.64
N ARG A 32 -7.74 4.12 -1.05
CA ARG A 32 -7.26 5.19 -1.94
C ARG A 32 -6.21 4.62 -2.87
N SER A 33 -6.36 4.85 -4.17
CA SER A 33 -5.46 4.24 -5.15
C SER A 33 -5.02 5.25 -6.22
N ASN A 34 -4.61 6.45 -5.79
CA ASN A 34 -4.14 7.48 -6.71
C ASN A 34 -3.04 6.92 -7.62
N PRO A 35 -3.20 6.99 -8.96
CA PRO A 35 -2.26 6.38 -9.89
C PRO A 35 -0.92 7.11 -9.99
N TYR A 36 -0.84 8.37 -9.51
CA TYR A 36 0.31 9.25 -9.71
C TYR A 36 1.05 9.61 -8.43
N SER A 37 0.45 9.40 -7.27
CA SER A 37 1.04 9.80 -5.99
C SER A 37 0.75 8.82 -4.86
N GLY A 38 1.59 8.83 -3.82
CA GLY A 38 1.38 8.08 -2.58
C GLY A 38 1.76 6.59 -2.63
N GLY A 39 2.11 6.04 -3.78
CA GLY A 39 2.59 4.66 -3.93
C GLY A 39 1.52 3.56 -3.88
N GLN A 40 0.38 3.77 -3.23
CA GLN A 40 -0.65 2.72 -3.08
C GLN A 40 -1.29 2.31 -4.41
N GLY A 41 -1.65 3.29 -5.24
CA GLY A 41 -2.22 3.02 -6.56
C GLY A 41 -1.21 2.37 -7.51
N ILE A 42 0.04 2.78 -7.43
CA ILE A 42 1.14 2.20 -8.21
C ILE A 42 1.37 0.74 -7.79
N TYR A 43 1.39 0.47 -6.49
CA TYR A 43 1.54 -0.90 -5.97
C TYR A 43 0.41 -1.82 -6.46
N ILE A 44 -0.85 -1.38 -6.36
CA ILE A 44 -2.01 -2.15 -6.84
C ILE A 44 -1.92 -2.40 -8.35
N LYS A 45 -1.52 -1.39 -9.14
CA LYS A 45 -1.36 -1.52 -10.58
C LYS A 45 -0.37 -2.63 -10.93
N PHE A 46 0.83 -2.59 -10.38
CA PHE A 46 1.86 -3.58 -10.70
C PHE A 46 1.56 -4.96 -10.13
N LEU A 47 1.01 -5.05 -8.91
CA LEU A 47 0.64 -6.32 -8.31
C LEU A 47 -0.49 -6.99 -9.09
N SER A 48 -1.55 -6.25 -9.44
CA SER A 48 -2.67 -6.80 -10.21
C SER A 48 -2.24 -7.32 -11.57
N LYS A 49 -1.38 -6.57 -12.27
CA LYS A 49 -0.80 -7.01 -13.54
C LYS A 49 0.00 -8.30 -13.38
N ALA A 50 0.89 -8.36 -12.39
CA ALA A 50 1.72 -9.54 -12.15
C ALA A 50 0.89 -10.79 -11.85
N LEU A 51 -0.21 -10.64 -11.10
CA LEU A 51 -1.12 -11.74 -10.79
C LEU A 51 -1.90 -12.21 -12.02
N VAL A 52 -2.32 -11.31 -12.91
CA VAL A 52 -2.93 -11.67 -14.20
C VAL A 52 -1.91 -12.38 -15.08
N ASP A 53 -0.69 -11.88 -15.18
CA ASP A 53 0.39 -12.50 -15.95
C ASP A 53 0.76 -13.90 -15.41
N ALA A 54 0.57 -14.13 -14.11
CA ALA A 54 0.71 -15.45 -13.48
C ALA A 54 -0.49 -16.41 -13.72
N GLY A 55 -1.53 -15.95 -14.42
CA GLY A 55 -2.68 -16.78 -14.80
C GLY A 55 -3.89 -16.70 -13.88
N HIS A 56 -3.89 -15.81 -12.89
CA HIS A 56 -5.01 -15.62 -11.97
C HIS A 56 -6.09 -14.68 -12.55
N SER A 57 -7.31 -14.79 -12.02
CA SER A 57 -8.38 -13.83 -12.26
C SER A 57 -8.34 -12.77 -11.18
N VAL A 58 -8.23 -11.49 -11.56
CA VAL A 58 -7.99 -10.41 -10.61
C VAL A 58 -9.03 -9.31 -10.75
N ASP A 59 -9.71 -9.02 -9.64
CA ASP A 59 -10.53 -7.84 -9.46
C ASP A 59 -9.83 -6.88 -8.48
N VAL A 60 -9.99 -5.60 -8.70
CA VAL A 60 -9.58 -4.54 -7.76
C VAL A 60 -10.82 -3.82 -7.28
N ILE A 61 -11.05 -3.80 -5.98
CA ILE A 61 -12.08 -2.97 -5.35
C ILE A 61 -11.39 -1.75 -4.74
N SER A 62 -11.73 -0.57 -5.22
CA SER A 62 -11.10 0.66 -4.75
C SER A 62 -12.11 1.75 -4.41
N GLY A 63 -11.77 2.51 -3.34
CA GLY A 63 -12.32 3.83 -3.10
C GLY A 63 -11.63 4.88 -3.98
N GLU A 64 -12.13 6.08 -3.95
CA GLU A 64 -11.56 7.21 -4.69
C GLU A 64 -10.30 7.79 -4.01
N PRO A 65 -9.31 8.27 -4.76
CA PRO A 65 -9.19 8.23 -6.21
C PRO A 65 -8.92 6.81 -6.72
N TYR A 66 -9.47 6.50 -7.89
CA TYR A 66 -9.35 5.17 -8.48
C TYR A 66 -7.98 4.94 -9.13
N PRO A 67 -7.49 3.69 -9.16
CA PRO A 67 -6.24 3.35 -9.81
C PRO A 67 -6.41 3.32 -11.35
N GLU A 68 -5.30 3.48 -12.06
CA GLU A 68 -5.18 3.09 -13.46
C GLU A 68 -4.65 1.66 -13.52
N LEU A 69 -5.42 0.75 -14.10
CA LEU A 69 -5.12 -0.67 -14.14
C LEU A 69 -4.82 -1.12 -15.57
N ASP A 70 -4.00 -2.17 -15.69
CA ASP A 70 -3.68 -2.79 -16.96
C ASP A 70 -4.86 -3.65 -17.46
N GLU A 71 -4.82 -3.95 -18.75
CA GLU A 71 -5.81 -4.84 -19.38
C GLU A 71 -5.86 -6.21 -18.70
N GLY A 72 -7.06 -6.76 -18.56
CA GLY A 72 -7.28 -8.02 -17.86
C GLY A 72 -7.55 -7.91 -16.37
N VAL A 73 -7.42 -6.72 -15.78
CA VAL A 73 -7.81 -6.44 -14.40
C VAL A 73 -9.15 -5.73 -14.38
N HIS A 74 -10.10 -6.26 -13.61
CA HIS A 74 -11.42 -5.66 -13.48
C HIS A 74 -11.48 -4.72 -12.27
N LEU A 75 -11.88 -3.46 -12.50
CA LEU A 75 -12.04 -2.46 -11.45
C LEU A 75 -13.49 -2.38 -10.97
N ILE A 76 -13.68 -2.58 -9.67
CA ILE A 76 -14.95 -2.36 -8.98
C ILE A 76 -14.82 -1.10 -8.14
N LYS A 77 -15.58 -0.09 -8.51
CA LYS A 77 -15.57 1.22 -7.85
C LYS A 77 -16.51 1.23 -6.65
N LEU A 78 -15.98 1.62 -5.49
CA LEU A 78 -16.76 1.97 -4.31
C LEU A 78 -16.67 3.48 -4.08
N PRO A 79 -17.61 4.26 -4.63
CA PRO A 79 -17.52 5.71 -4.56
C PRO A 79 -17.67 6.21 -3.12
N GLY A 80 -16.79 7.11 -2.73
CA GLY A 80 -16.86 7.89 -1.51
C GLY A 80 -17.12 9.35 -1.82
N LEU A 81 -16.85 10.25 -0.87
CA LEU A 81 -16.96 11.69 -1.07
C LEU A 81 -15.67 12.30 -1.60
N ASN A 82 -14.56 11.59 -1.50
CA ASN A 82 -13.20 12.04 -1.88
C ASN A 82 -12.84 13.42 -1.31
N LEU A 83 -13.20 13.65 -0.05
CA LEU A 83 -13.07 14.97 0.61
C LEU A 83 -11.63 15.41 0.81
N PHE A 84 -10.68 14.46 0.84
CA PHE A 84 -9.26 14.77 0.96
C PHE A 84 -8.75 15.65 -0.19
N GLU A 85 -9.29 15.44 -1.40
CA GLU A 85 -8.95 16.20 -2.60
C GLU A 85 -9.96 17.33 -2.92
N ALA A 86 -11.02 17.48 -2.11
CA ALA A 86 -12.02 18.51 -2.31
C ALA A 86 -11.52 19.88 -1.84
N ASP A 87 -11.71 20.92 -2.64
CA ASP A 87 -11.33 22.30 -2.31
C ASP A 87 -12.15 22.84 -1.13
N ASN A 88 -13.42 22.45 -1.05
CA ASN A 88 -14.31 22.88 0.04
C ASN A 88 -15.15 21.69 0.53
N HIS A 89 -14.88 21.27 1.77
CA HIS A 89 -15.55 20.13 2.39
C HIS A 89 -17.05 20.35 2.62
N VAL A 90 -17.47 21.59 2.88
CA VAL A 90 -18.89 21.91 3.13
C VAL A 90 -19.71 21.78 1.85
N THR A 91 -19.21 22.34 0.75
CA THR A 91 -19.91 22.32 -0.55
C THR A 91 -19.85 20.95 -1.24
N ALA A 92 -18.96 20.05 -0.81
CA ALA A 92 -18.88 18.69 -1.31
C ALA A 92 -20.08 17.82 -0.85
N LEU A 93 -20.81 18.22 0.19
CA LEU A 93 -21.99 17.51 0.66
C LEU A 93 -23.17 17.75 -0.27
N ARG A 94 -23.79 16.67 -0.73
CA ARG A 94 -25.02 16.68 -1.54
C ARG A 94 -26.18 16.14 -0.69
N PRO A 95 -27.46 16.55 -1.00
CA PRO A 95 -28.62 16.10 -0.21
C PRO A 95 -28.74 14.57 -0.08
N GLY A 96 -28.39 13.83 -1.13
CA GLY A 96 -28.38 12.36 -1.10
C GLY A 96 -27.40 11.74 -0.09
N HIS A 97 -26.34 12.44 0.28
CA HIS A 97 -25.36 11.98 1.28
C HIS A 97 -25.94 11.96 2.70
N LEU A 98 -26.94 12.79 2.99
CA LEU A 98 -27.62 12.81 4.30
C LEU A 98 -28.45 11.56 4.56
N LEU A 99 -28.85 10.82 3.52
CA LEU A 99 -29.60 9.59 3.63
C LEU A 99 -28.71 8.37 3.95
N SER A 100 -27.41 8.49 3.80
CA SER A 100 -26.43 7.45 4.12
C SER A 100 -25.66 7.81 5.38
N TYR A 101 -25.74 6.94 6.40
CA TYR A 101 -24.92 7.12 7.61
C TYR A 101 -23.43 7.16 7.28
N THR A 102 -22.96 6.30 6.37
CA THR A 102 -21.56 6.23 5.99
C THR A 102 -21.08 7.51 5.33
N ASP A 103 -21.85 8.06 4.38
CA ASP A 103 -21.52 9.30 3.68
C ASP A 103 -21.56 10.50 4.64
N PHE A 104 -22.58 10.58 5.48
CA PHE A 104 -22.68 11.62 6.49
C PHE A 104 -21.53 11.59 7.50
N PHE A 105 -21.20 10.38 7.99
CA PHE A 105 -20.10 10.20 8.92
C PHE A 105 -18.76 10.61 8.29
N GLU A 106 -18.52 10.26 7.02
CA GLU A 106 -17.32 10.64 6.28
C GLU A 106 -17.21 12.17 6.18
N TRP A 107 -18.30 12.83 5.77
CA TRP A 107 -18.35 14.27 5.67
C TRP A 107 -18.13 14.97 7.03
N PHE A 108 -18.87 14.59 8.05
CA PHE A 108 -18.77 15.17 9.38
C PHE A 108 -17.38 14.96 10.01
N SER A 109 -16.84 13.77 9.89
CA SER A 109 -15.51 13.46 10.40
C SER A 109 -14.44 14.29 9.73
N MET A 110 -14.51 14.45 8.40
CA MET A 110 -13.57 15.27 7.64
C MET A 110 -13.71 16.76 7.98
N LEU A 111 -14.93 17.25 8.14
CA LEU A 111 -15.21 18.62 8.55
C LEU A 111 -14.61 18.95 9.94
N THR A 112 -14.58 17.98 10.84
CA THR A 112 -14.00 18.10 12.19
C THR A 112 -12.51 17.74 12.28
N GLY A 113 -11.83 17.60 11.13
CA GLY A 113 -10.39 17.38 11.05
C GLY A 113 -9.95 15.92 11.17
N GLY A 114 -10.86 14.95 11.03
CA GLY A 114 -10.55 13.54 11.01
C GLY A 114 -10.18 13.03 9.61
N PHE A 115 -9.70 11.79 9.54
CA PHE A 115 -9.46 11.06 8.30
C PHE A 115 -10.28 9.77 8.29
N PRO A 116 -11.53 9.81 7.82
CA PRO A 116 -12.48 8.70 7.92
C PRO A 116 -12.37 7.66 6.80
N GLU A 117 -11.66 7.95 5.71
CA GLU A 117 -11.69 7.13 4.49
C GLU A 117 -11.38 5.65 4.70
N PRO A 118 -10.37 5.24 5.50
CA PRO A 118 -10.16 3.81 5.75
C PRO A 118 -11.36 3.14 6.44
N TYR A 119 -11.99 3.84 7.38
CA TYR A 119 -13.16 3.31 8.09
C TYR A 119 -14.38 3.21 7.19
N THR A 120 -14.71 4.27 6.46
CA THR A 120 -15.89 4.31 5.58
C THR A 120 -15.74 3.40 4.37
N PHE A 121 -14.54 3.28 3.82
CA PHE A 121 -14.25 2.26 2.81
C PHE A 121 -14.59 0.86 3.32
N GLY A 122 -14.16 0.51 4.53
CA GLY A 122 -14.46 -0.78 5.13
C GLY A 122 -15.94 -1.05 5.28
N ARG A 123 -16.73 -0.03 5.65
CA ARG A 123 -18.20 -0.16 5.72
C ARG A 123 -18.84 -0.44 4.35
N ARG A 124 -18.42 0.32 3.33
CA ARG A 124 -18.88 0.14 1.94
C ARG A 124 -18.48 -1.22 1.39
N LEU A 125 -17.27 -1.67 1.72
CA LEU A 125 -16.75 -2.98 1.35
C LEU A 125 -17.61 -4.12 1.90
N VAL A 126 -17.92 -4.08 3.19
CA VAL A 126 -18.77 -5.10 3.83
C VAL A 126 -20.17 -5.13 3.23
N GLN A 127 -20.77 -3.96 2.97
CA GLN A 127 -22.06 -3.87 2.29
C GLN A 127 -22.02 -4.49 0.89
N TYR A 128 -20.95 -4.23 0.13
CA TYR A 128 -20.74 -4.83 -1.17
C TYR A 128 -20.69 -6.37 -1.09
N PHE A 129 -19.90 -6.93 -0.16
CA PHE A 129 -19.77 -8.38 0.01
C PHE A 129 -21.08 -9.04 0.47
N LYS A 130 -21.83 -8.39 1.35
CA LYS A 130 -23.14 -8.89 1.77
C LYS A 130 -24.15 -8.91 0.63
N ARG A 131 -24.13 -7.89 -0.23
CA ARG A 131 -25.06 -7.74 -1.35
C ARG A 131 -24.73 -8.66 -2.52
N HIS A 132 -23.46 -8.75 -2.90
CA HIS A 132 -23.04 -9.44 -4.13
C HIS A 132 -22.49 -10.84 -3.87
N ARG A 133 -22.08 -11.15 -2.63
CA ARG A 133 -21.51 -12.44 -2.23
C ARG A 133 -20.44 -12.95 -3.21
N PRO A 134 -19.42 -12.15 -3.54
CA PRO A 134 -18.40 -12.56 -4.48
C PRO A 134 -17.62 -13.75 -3.91
N GLY A 135 -17.38 -14.75 -4.74
CA GLY A 135 -16.68 -15.96 -4.35
C GLY A 135 -15.18 -15.84 -4.65
N TYR A 136 -14.47 -14.95 -3.99
CA TYR A 136 -13.02 -14.85 -4.11
C TYR A 136 -12.31 -15.95 -3.32
N ASP A 137 -11.24 -16.51 -3.90
CA ASP A 137 -10.37 -17.45 -3.21
C ASP A 137 -9.48 -16.73 -2.20
N ILE A 138 -9.10 -15.48 -2.50
CA ILE A 138 -8.30 -14.61 -1.63
C ILE A 138 -8.73 -13.15 -1.80
N VAL A 139 -8.77 -12.43 -0.70
CA VAL A 139 -8.91 -10.97 -0.64
C VAL A 139 -7.63 -10.40 -0.05
N HIS A 140 -6.94 -9.55 -0.81
CA HIS A 140 -5.68 -8.95 -0.42
C HIS A 140 -5.87 -7.45 -0.15
N ASP A 141 -5.82 -7.07 1.10
CA ASP A 141 -5.92 -5.68 1.53
C ASP A 141 -4.57 -4.95 1.42
N ASN A 142 -4.57 -3.82 0.73
CA ASN A 142 -3.42 -2.93 0.65
C ASN A 142 -3.48 -1.87 1.75
N GLN A 143 -3.13 -2.29 2.95
CA GLN A 143 -2.99 -1.43 4.14
C GLN A 143 -4.18 -0.50 4.45
N SER A 144 -5.42 -0.92 4.19
CA SER A 144 -6.56 -0.16 4.71
C SER A 144 -6.69 -0.32 6.22
N LEU A 145 -6.39 -1.51 6.72
CA LEU A 145 -6.43 -1.87 8.14
C LEU A 145 -7.74 -1.44 8.80
N CYS A 146 -8.84 -1.62 8.07
CA CYS A 146 -10.16 -1.18 8.48
C CYS A 146 -10.94 -2.32 9.17
N TYR A 147 -11.93 -1.97 9.96
CA TYR A 147 -12.83 -2.96 10.56
C TYR A 147 -13.53 -3.82 9.51
N GLY A 148 -13.72 -3.29 8.29
CA GLY A 148 -14.33 -4.04 7.19
C GLY A 148 -13.56 -5.29 6.81
N THR A 149 -12.23 -5.21 6.69
CA THR A 149 -11.39 -6.39 6.38
C THR A 149 -11.44 -7.42 7.50
N LEU A 150 -11.43 -6.98 8.77
CA LEU A 150 -11.60 -7.86 9.90
C LEU A 150 -12.97 -8.55 9.89
N GLN A 151 -14.02 -7.83 9.50
CA GLN A 151 -15.37 -8.41 9.39
C GLN A 151 -15.44 -9.44 8.25
N LEU A 152 -14.79 -9.21 7.11
CA LEU A 152 -14.66 -10.20 6.03
C LEU A 152 -13.99 -11.48 6.54
N GLN A 153 -12.90 -11.36 7.29
CA GLN A 153 -12.24 -12.51 7.90
C GLN A 153 -13.18 -13.29 8.81
N LYS A 154 -13.96 -12.61 9.67
CA LYS A 154 -14.97 -13.23 10.53
C LYS A 154 -16.12 -13.90 9.76
N MET A 155 -16.40 -13.44 8.55
CA MET A 155 -17.38 -14.04 7.64
C MET A 155 -16.82 -15.28 6.91
N GLY A 156 -15.57 -15.65 7.16
CA GLY A 156 -14.91 -16.80 6.53
C GLY A 156 -14.27 -16.50 5.18
N VAL A 157 -14.16 -15.24 4.78
CA VAL A 157 -13.43 -14.85 3.58
C VAL A 157 -11.92 -14.91 3.87
N PRO A 158 -11.11 -15.61 3.06
CA PRO A 158 -9.66 -15.61 3.20
C PRO A 158 -9.09 -14.22 2.94
N VAL A 159 -8.55 -13.59 3.98
CA VAL A 159 -7.98 -12.23 3.91
C VAL A 159 -6.50 -12.28 4.21
N ILE A 160 -5.71 -11.63 3.35
CA ILE A 160 -4.30 -11.31 3.57
C ILE A 160 -4.12 -9.79 3.51
N THR A 161 -3.29 -9.24 4.37
CA THR A 161 -3.08 -7.79 4.43
C THR A 161 -1.60 -7.47 4.33
N THR A 162 -1.24 -6.60 3.40
CA THR A 162 0.11 -6.03 3.29
C THR A 162 0.15 -4.70 4.03
N ILE A 163 1.12 -4.57 4.92
CA ILE A 163 1.43 -3.33 5.64
C ILE A 163 2.80 -2.86 5.16
N HIS A 164 2.86 -1.71 4.49
CA HIS A 164 4.12 -1.20 3.94
C HIS A 164 4.98 -0.57 5.01
N HIS A 165 4.38 0.28 5.84
CA HIS A 165 5.01 0.90 6.99
C HIS A 165 3.93 1.37 7.99
N PRO A 166 4.27 1.50 9.26
CA PRO A 166 3.33 2.06 10.23
C PRO A 166 3.23 3.58 10.07
N ILE A 167 2.01 4.09 9.87
CA ILE A 167 1.75 5.54 9.76
C ILE A 167 1.97 6.27 11.09
N THR A 168 2.17 5.55 12.17
CA THR A 168 2.56 6.08 13.50
C THR A 168 3.84 6.92 13.44
N SER A 169 4.79 6.59 12.56
CA SER A 169 6.00 7.39 12.34
C SER A 169 5.66 8.78 11.78
N ASP A 170 4.75 8.83 10.82
CA ASP A 170 4.28 10.09 10.22
C ASP A 170 3.60 10.97 11.27
N ARG A 171 2.76 10.40 12.14
CA ARG A 171 2.16 11.09 13.28
C ARG A 171 3.21 11.67 14.22
N ARG A 172 4.23 10.89 14.56
CA ARG A 172 5.30 11.32 15.45
C ARG A 172 6.06 12.52 14.89
N ILE A 173 6.44 12.46 13.62
CA ILE A 173 7.14 13.54 12.93
C ILE A 173 6.25 14.79 12.85
N ALA A 174 4.98 14.63 12.48
CA ALA A 174 4.04 15.74 12.41
C ALA A 174 3.86 16.44 13.78
N LEU A 175 3.76 15.67 14.87
CA LEU A 175 3.65 16.22 16.23
C LEU A 175 4.93 16.91 16.70
N GLN A 176 6.10 16.41 16.30
CA GLN A 176 7.39 17.04 16.61
C GLN A 176 7.58 18.37 15.86
N SER A 177 7.06 18.46 14.64
CA SER A 177 7.15 19.65 13.79
C SER A 177 6.05 20.68 14.09
N ALA A 178 5.08 20.37 14.95
CA ALA A 178 3.97 21.25 15.26
C ALA A 178 4.38 22.41 16.17
N GLU A 179 4.28 23.63 15.70
CA GLU A 179 4.69 24.85 16.40
C GLU A 179 3.68 25.27 17.48
N THR A 180 2.38 24.94 17.32
CA THR A 180 1.32 25.37 18.20
C THR A 180 0.53 24.22 18.81
N TRP A 181 -0.05 24.44 20.01
CA TRP A 181 -0.88 23.43 20.65
C TRP A 181 -2.17 23.13 19.84
N LYS A 182 -2.72 24.14 19.15
CA LYS A 182 -3.90 23.96 18.28
C LYS A 182 -3.58 23.03 17.11
N LEU A 183 -2.42 23.23 16.49
CA LEU A 183 -1.95 22.34 15.41
C LEU A 183 -1.74 20.92 15.91
N ARG A 184 -1.19 20.75 17.11
CA ARG A 184 -1.04 19.43 17.76
C ARG A 184 -2.39 18.73 17.96
N LEU A 185 -3.43 19.45 18.37
CA LEU A 185 -4.77 18.89 18.53
C LEU A 185 -5.35 18.43 17.18
N LEU A 186 -5.19 19.24 16.13
CA LEU A 186 -5.63 18.89 14.78
C LEU A 186 -4.90 17.64 14.25
N ILE A 187 -3.59 17.56 14.46
CA ILE A 187 -2.79 16.39 14.09
C ILE A 187 -3.27 15.14 14.85
N LYS A 188 -3.49 15.22 16.15
CA LYS A 188 -4.03 14.12 16.95
C LYS A 188 -5.40 13.68 16.45
N ARG A 189 -6.28 14.63 16.11
CA ARG A 189 -7.61 14.33 15.56
C ARG A 189 -7.51 13.63 14.21
N TRP A 190 -6.64 14.09 13.32
CA TRP A 190 -6.41 13.48 12.01
C TRP A 190 -5.98 12.03 12.12
N TYR A 191 -5.01 11.74 12.98
CA TYR A 191 -4.43 10.40 13.15
C TYR A 191 -5.23 9.47 14.07
N THR A 192 -6.46 9.82 14.47
CA THR A 192 -7.29 8.94 15.32
C THR A 192 -7.62 7.60 14.67
N PHE A 193 -7.62 7.51 13.34
CA PHE A 193 -7.81 6.26 12.61
C PHE A 193 -6.74 5.19 12.93
N LEU A 194 -5.57 5.59 13.42
CA LEU A 194 -4.53 4.65 13.86
C LEU A 194 -4.97 3.76 15.03
N ASN A 195 -5.90 4.22 15.86
CA ASN A 195 -6.46 3.40 16.94
C ASN A 195 -7.25 2.21 16.37
N MET A 196 -8.01 2.42 15.29
CA MET A 196 -8.67 1.35 14.55
C MET A 196 -7.64 0.41 13.95
N GLN A 197 -6.64 0.93 13.24
CA GLN A 197 -5.63 0.12 12.57
C GLN A 197 -4.90 -0.79 13.54
N LYS A 198 -4.51 -0.28 14.72
CA LYS A 198 -3.88 -1.09 15.77
C LYS A 198 -4.76 -2.25 16.22
N LYS A 199 -6.03 -1.98 16.51
CA LYS A 199 -6.99 -3.01 16.92
C LYS A 199 -7.21 -4.07 15.84
N VAL A 200 -7.28 -3.65 14.59
CA VAL A 200 -7.49 -4.54 13.44
C VAL A 200 -6.27 -5.42 13.21
N VAL A 201 -5.06 -4.84 13.18
CA VAL A 201 -3.81 -5.60 12.99
C VAL A 201 -3.62 -6.68 14.03
N GLN A 202 -3.99 -6.40 15.29
CA GLN A 202 -3.88 -7.38 16.38
C GLN A 202 -4.79 -8.61 16.18
N GLN A 203 -5.85 -8.50 15.37
CA GLN A 203 -6.85 -9.54 15.16
C GLN A 203 -6.81 -10.19 13.76
N LEU A 204 -6.09 -9.60 12.81
CA LEU A 204 -5.91 -10.20 11.48
C LEU A 204 -4.96 -11.41 11.55
N ASP A 205 -5.31 -12.48 10.81
CA ASP A 205 -4.57 -13.75 10.87
C ASP A 205 -3.36 -13.74 9.92
N ASN A 206 -3.48 -13.13 8.74
CA ASN A 206 -2.45 -13.20 7.69
C ASN A 206 -1.92 -11.80 7.37
N LEU A 207 -0.74 -11.52 7.87
CA LEU A 207 -0.07 -10.23 7.71
C LEU A 207 1.23 -10.38 6.90
N VAL A 208 1.42 -9.46 5.97
CA VAL A 208 2.60 -9.36 5.12
C VAL A 208 3.19 -7.96 5.22
N THR A 209 4.49 -7.87 5.18
CA THR A 209 5.22 -6.61 5.07
C THR A 209 6.36 -6.71 4.07
N VAL A 210 6.95 -5.60 3.71
CA VAL A 210 7.87 -5.50 2.57
C VAL A 210 9.35 -5.57 2.93
N SER A 211 9.70 -5.44 4.22
CA SER A 211 11.10 -5.48 4.66
C SER A 211 11.24 -5.89 6.13
N ARG A 212 12.47 -6.25 6.53
CA ARG A 212 12.79 -6.53 7.93
C ARG A 212 12.61 -5.30 8.83
N ALA A 213 13.03 -4.14 8.33
CA ALA A 213 12.87 -2.88 9.07
C ALA A 213 11.37 -2.57 9.30
N SER A 214 10.55 -2.64 8.24
CA SER A 214 9.10 -2.47 8.37
C SER A 214 8.48 -3.47 9.34
N ARG A 215 8.92 -4.73 9.33
CA ARG A 215 8.44 -5.75 10.27
C ARG A 215 8.69 -5.36 11.72
N GLN A 216 9.90 -4.90 12.05
CA GLN A 216 10.24 -4.45 13.39
C GLN A 216 9.41 -3.24 13.83
N ASP A 217 9.28 -2.25 12.95
CA ASP A 217 8.51 -1.05 13.23
C ASP A 217 7.02 -1.35 13.45
N ILE A 218 6.42 -2.19 12.57
CA ILE A 218 5.02 -2.61 12.68
C ILE A 218 4.80 -3.39 13.97
N ALA A 219 5.67 -4.35 14.29
CA ALA A 219 5.56 -5.17 15.50
C ALA A 219 5.59 -4.29 16.75
N THR A 220 6.49 -3.31 16.81
CA THR A 220 6.61 -2.37 17.90
C THR A 220 5.39 -1.45 18.01
N ASP A 221 5.01 -0.80 16.91
CA ASP A 221 4.00 0.25 16.93
C ASP A 221 2.58 -0.30 17.11
N PHE A 222 2.31 -1.48 16.59
CA PHE A 222 1.01 -2.14 16.73
C PHE A 222 0.96 -3.19 17.87
N ALA A 223 2.06 -3.37 18.61
CA ALA A 223 2.16 -4.31 19.71
C ALA A 223 1.76 -5.74 19.34
N ILE A 224 2.38 -6.26 18.29
CA ILE A 224 2.25 -7.66 17.83
C ILE A 224 3.61 -8.34 17.78
N ALA A 225 3.62 -9.68 17.80
CA ALA A 225 4.86 -10.43 17.61
C ALA A 225 5.35 -10.32 16.14
N GLU A 226 6.66 -10.15 15.95
CA GLU A 226 7.26 -10.13 14.61
C GLU A 226 6.94 -11.40 13.80
N SER A 227 6.81 -12.54 14.46
CA SER A 227 6.48 -13.82 13.84
C SER A 227 5.11 -13.86 13.15
N LYS A 228 4.22 -12.92 13.46
CA LYS A 228 2.94 -12.77 12.74
C LYS A 228 3.08 -12.16 11.35
N LEU A 229 4.20 -11.53 11.06
CA LEU A 229 4.45 -10.81 9.81
C LEU A 229 5.38 -11.61 8.91
N ASN A 230 4.86 -12.00 7.75
CA ASN A 230 5.66 -12.57 6.67
C ASN A 230 6.28 -11.44 5.83
N ILE A 231 7.49 -11.64 5.34
CA ILE A 231 8.16 -10.65 4.48
C ILE A 231 8.01 -11.07 3.02
N VAL A 232 7.43 -10.19 2.22
CA VAL A 232 7.41 -10.27 0.75
C VAL A 232 7.93 -8.95 0.21
N HIS A 233 9.13 -8.96 -0.34
CA HIS A 233 9.77 -7.76 -0.84
C HIS A 233 9.02 -7.19 -2.05
N ASN A 234 9.03 -5.86 -2.18
CA ASN A 234 8.53 -5.20 -3.37
C ASN A 234 9.37 -5.59 -4.59
N GLY A 235 8.70 -5.91 -5.68
CA GLY A 235 9.33 -6.11 -6.98
C GLY A 235 9.49 -4.80 -7.74
N ILE A 236 10.36 -4.84 -8.76
CA ILE A 236 10.56 -3.75 -9.71
C ILE A 236 10.65 -4.32 -11.12
N ASP A 237 10.07 -3.63 -12.10
CA ASP A 237 10.19 -4.04 -13.50
C ASP A 237 11.58 -3.69 -14.04
N THR A 238 12.45 -4.69 -14.10
CA THR A 238 13.83 -4.55 -14.58
C THR A 238 13.95 -4.31 -16.09
N ARG A 239 12.87 -4.44 -16.85
CA ARG A 239 12.84 -4.06 -18.28
C ARG A 239 12.76 -2.55 -18.44
N VAL A 240 12.10 -1.88 -17.51
CA VAL A 240 11.96 -0.42 -17.46
C VAL A 240 13.10 0.20 -16.67
N PHE A 241 13.35 -0.30 -15.45
CA PHE A 241 14.39 0.20 -14.55
C PHE A 241 15.68 -0.57 -14.74
N ARG A 242 16.44 -0.20 -15.74
CA ARG A 242 17.70 -0.83 -16.11
C ARG A 242 18.77 0.23 -16.41
N PRO A 243 20.06 -0.10 -16.25
CA PRO A 243 21.13 0.75 -16.74
C PRO A 243 20.99 1.00 -18.24
N ILE A 244 21.17 2.25 -18.65
CA ILE A 244 21.16 2.64 -20.07
C ILE A 244 22.58 3.09 -20.41
N PRO A 245 23.42 2.22 -21.00
CA PRO A 245 24.83 2.53 -21.23
C PRO A 245 25.07 3.74 -22.15
N ALA A 246 24.10 4.08 -23.00
CA ALA A 246 24.19 5.22 -23.91
C ALA A 246 23.99 6.59 -23.21
N ILE A 247 23.55 6.60 -21.96
CA ILE A 247 23.40 7.83 -21.18
C ILE A 247 24.68 8.06 -20.38
N GLU A 248 25.41 9.09 -20.74
CA GLU A 248 26.55 9.56 -19.95
C GLU A 248 26.06 10.13 -18.62
N ARG A 249 26.74 9.75 -17.54
CA ARG A 249 26.49 10.31 -16.22
C ARG A 249 27.30 11.58 -16.05
N ASP A 250 26.67 12.65 -15.59
CA ASP A 250 27.35 13.81 -15.09
C ASP A 250 28.00 13.46 -13.75
N GLU A 251 29.34 13.49 -13.73
CA GLU A 251 30.16 13.05 -12.59
C GLU A 251 29.91 13.90 -11.34
N PHE A 252 29.56 15.17 -11.53
CA PHE A 252 29.34 16.11 -10.44
C PHE A 252 27.87 16.49 -10.21
N ASN A 253 26.93 15.75 -10.78
CA ASN A 253 25.50 15.99 -10.58
C ASN A 253 24.85 14.94 -9.68
N VAL A 254 24.41 15.36 -8.51
CA VAL A 254 23.56 14.57 -7.61
C VAL A 254 22.11 14.87 -7.95
N MET A 255 21.32 13.85 -8.21
CA MET A 255 19.90 13.99 -8.50
C MET A 255 19.05 13.37 -7.37
N ALA A 256 18.03 14.09 -6.96
CA ALA A 256 17.04 13.61 -6.00
C ALA A 256 15.64 13.87 -6.52
N THR A 257 14.73 12.94 -6.21
CA THR A 257 13.29 13.14 -6.35
C THR A 257 12.71 13.40 -4.95
N ALA A 258 12.11 14.56 -4.77
CA ALA A 258 11.51 14.90 -3.48
C ALA A 258 10.29 15.79 -3.71
N SER A 259 9.18 15.44 -3.06
CA SER A 259 8.10 16.40 -2.87
C SER A 259 8.54 17.44 -1.84
N ALA A 260 8.47 18.72 -2.20
CA ALA A 260 9.04 19.82 -1.46
C ALA A 260 8.69 19.91 0.03
N ASP A 261 7.54 19.36 0.44
CA ASP A 261 6.99 19.55 1.78
C ASP A 261 7.01 18.28 2.66
N ALA A 262 7.79 17.26 2.29
CA ALA A 262 7.85 16.02 3.05
C ALA A 262 9.17 15.91 3.87
N PRO A 263 9.19 16.34 5.14
CA PRO A 263 10.38 16.25 6.01
C PRO A 263 10.96 14.84 6.09
N LEU A 264 10.09 13.84 5.96
CA LEU A 264 10.44 12.41 5.95
C LEU A 264 11.37 12.02 4.80
N LYS A 265 11.37 12.76 3.69
CA LYS A 265 12.19 12.46 2.51
C LYS A 265 13.64 12.92 2.63
N GLY A 266 13.95 13.73 3.64
CA GLY A 266 15.31 14.10 3.97
C GLY A 266 15.99 15.09 3.02
N LEU A 267 15.24 15.82 2.21
CA LEU A 267 15.77 16.79 1.25
C LEU A 267 16.63 17.86 1.94
N ASP A 268 16.23 18.33 3.12
CA ASP A 268 16.97 19.31 3.90
C ASP A 268 18.39 18.82 4.26
N TYR A 269 18.51 17.57 4.67
CA TYR A 269 19.81 16.94 4.96
C TYR A 269 20.69 16.86 3.70
N LEU A 270 20.08 16.52 2.54
CA LEU A 270 20.81 16.47 1.28
C LEU A 270 21.30 17.85 0.86
N ILE A 271 20.47 18.89 0.94
CA ILE A 271 20.85 20.27 0.62
C ILE A 271 22.01 20.74 1.51
N ARG A 272 21.95 20.46 2.82
CA ARG A 272 23.04 20.80 3.75
C ARG A 272 24.32 20.05 3.41
N ALA A 273 24.24 18.77 3.10
CA ALA A 273 25.41 17.98 2.70
C ALA A 273 26.06 18.53 1.43
N ILE A 274 25.25 18.84 0.41
CA ILE A 274 25.73 19.47 -0.85
C ILE A 274 26.36 20.84 -0.58
N SER A 275 25.76 21.65 0.30
CA SER A 275 26.33 22.96 0.67
C SER A 275 27.72 22.86 1.30
N ILE A 276 27.93 21.84 2.12
CA ILE A 276 29.26 21.59 2.72
C ILE A 276 30.26 21.16 1.64
N LEU A 277 29.88 20.20 0.80
CA LEU A 277 30.76 19.64 -0.23
C LEU A 277 31.06 20.63 -1.37
N ALA A 278 30.18 21.57 -1.68
CA ALA A 278 30.39 22.59 -2.71
C ALA A 278 31.58 23.50 -2.42
N GLY A 279 31.99 23.63 -1.14
CA GLY A 279 33.23 24.32 -0.76
C GLY A 279 34.50 23.57 -1.16
N GLU A 280 34.42 22.24 -1.28
CA GLU A 280 35.54 21.37 -1.66
C GLU A 280 35.49 20.97 -3.14
N ILE A 281 34.28 20.87 -3.71
CA ILE A 281 34.01 20.47 -5.09
C ILE A 281 33.12 21.52 -5.76
N PRO A 282 33.75 22.57 -6.37
CA PRO A 282 32.98 23.67 -6.94
C PRO A 282 32.05 23.30 -8.11
N GLU A 283 32.34 22.20 -8.81
CA GLU A 283 31.51 21.67 -9.91
C GLU A 283 30.26 20.92 -9.45
N LEU A 284 30.16 20.65 -8.16
CA LEU A 284 29.05 19.86 -7.62
C LEU A 284 27.69 20.55 -7.81
N LYS A 285 26.75 19.85 -8.40
CA LYS A 285 25.37 20.31 -8.66
C LYS A 285 24.37 19.40 -7.99
N LEU A 286 23.28 19.97 -7.54
CA LEU A 286 22.10 19.24 -7.08
C LEU A 286 20.91 19.54 -7.99
N THR A 287 20.37 18.50 -8.60
CA THR A 287 19.11 18.56 -9.36
C THR A 287 18.00 17.91 -8.56
N VAL A 288 16.95 18.65 -8.25
CA VAL A 288 15.76 18.15 -7.55
C VAL A 288 14.59 18.16 -8.51
N LEU A 289 13.90 16.99 -8.62
CA LEU A 289 12.75 16.77 -9.48
C LEU A 289 11.46 16.60 -8.65
#